data_7d8eb9a453bb6d7f645589768e8557c2
#
_entry.id   7d8eb9a453bb6d7f645589768e8557c2
#
_cell.length_a   1.000
_cell.length_b   1.000
_cell.length_c   1.000
_cell.angle_alpha   90.00
_cell.angle_beta   90.00
_cell.angle_gamma   90.00
#
_symmetry.space_group_name_H-M   'P 1'
#
loop_
_entity.id
_entity.type
_entity.pdbx_description
1 polymer ?
#
loop_
_entity_poly.entity_id
_entity_poly.type
_entity_poly.pdbx_seq_one_letter_code
_entity_poly.pdbx_strand_id
1 'polypeptide(L)'
;AVPRKYQQEVLMVGVVLALILRGAFILVGAALIESFSFIFYVFGAFLLYTAWHQAFRSHGDEEESESKLILWLRKRVEVSKDFDGAKIRTLVNGRKIFTPMLIVFVAIAATDVMFAFDSIPAIFGITEDPFIVFTANVFALMGLRQLYFLLGGLLDRLEYLKYGIAFILAFIGVKLVAHAMHVNELPFINGGEHIEWAPEIPTTVSLAVIVASIAVSAGASVISARIKEKQSAK
;
A
#
# COMPACT_ATOMS: atom_id res chain seq x y z
N ALA A 1 15.42 11.96 -13.86
CA ALA A 1 15.64 10.50 -13.78
C ALA A 1 17.01 10.24 -13.15
N VAL A 2 17.10 9.22 -12.28
CA VAL A 2 18.37 8.82 -11.64
C VAL A 2 19.30 8.22 -12.71
N PRO A 3 20.57 8.63 -12.79
CA PRO A 3 21.55 8.05 -13.72
C PRO A 3 21.66 6.52 -13.52
N ARG A 4 21.72 5.76 -14.63
CA ARG A 4 21.70 4.29 -14.60
C ARG A 4 22.73 3.66 -13.68
N LYS A 5 23.92 4.25 -13.55
CA LYS A 5 25.00 3.73 -12.69
C LYS A 5 24.68 3.77 -11.19
N TYR A 6 23.75 4.63 -10.74
CA TYR A 6 23.37 4.77 -9.34
C TYR A 6 22.03 4.09 -9.02
N GLN A 7 21.30 3.60 -10.02
CA GLN A 7 19.97 3.01 -9.82
C GLN A 7 19.99 1.80 -8.90
N GLN A 8 21.02 0.96 -8.97
CA GLN A 8 21.12 -0.23 -8.11
C GLN A 8 21.34 0.15 -6.63
N GLU A 9 22.22 1.13 -6.36
CA GLU A 9 22.45 1.61 -5.00
C GLU A 9 21.20 2.27 -4.42
N VAL A 10 20.52 3.08 -5.22
CA VAL A 10 19.27 3.75 -4.83
C VAL A 10 18.16 2.74 -4.54
N LEU A 11 18.00 1.71 -5.37
CA LEU A 11 17.03 0.65 -5.14
C LEU A 11 17.33 -0.13 -3.86
N MET A 12 18.60 -0.46 -3.61
CA MET A 12 18.99 -1.18 -2.39
C MET A 12 18.71 -0.34 -1.14
N VAL A 13 19.13 0.92 -1.11
CA VAL A 13 18.86 1.83 0.01
C VAL A 13 17.37 2.08 0.17
N GLY A 14 16.63 2.24 -0.94
CA GLY A 14 15.18 2.39 -0.95
C GLY A 14 14.45 1.20 -0.33
N VAL A 15 14.84 -0.03 -0.70
CA VAL A 15 14.27 -1.26 -0.12
C VAL A 15 14.55 -1.36 1.39
N VAL A 16 15.79 -1.06 1.81
CA VAL A 16 16.14 -1.06 3.25
C VAL A 16 15.32 -0.02 4.02
N LEU A 17 15.19 1.20 3.45
CA LEU A 17 14.39 2.26 4.06
C LEU A 17 12.91 1.85 4.14
N ALA A 18 12.36 1.29 3.08
CA ALA A 18 10.99 0.76 3.04
C ALA A 18 10.76 -0.33 4.09
N LEU A 19 11.69 -1.28 4.25
CA LEU A 19 11.60 -2.34 5.26
C LEU A 19 11.60 -1.78 6.68
N ILE A 20 12.45 -0.78 6.96
CA ILE A 20 12.52 -0.13 8.29
C ILE A 20 11.20 0.60 8.58
N LEU A 21 10.73 1.42 7.64
CA LEU A 21 9.48 2.17 7.79
C LEU A 21 8.29 1.22 7.99
N ARG A 22 8.18 0.20 7.14
CA ARG A 22 7.10 -0.78 7.19
C ARG A 22 7.14 -1.61 8.48
N GLY A 23 8.34 -2.02 8.93
CA GLY A 23 8.52 -2.67 10.22
C GLY A 23 8.07 -1.79 11.38
N ALA A 24 8.43 -0.51 11.38
CA ALA A 24 7.98 0.45 12.38
C ALA A 24 6.44 0.61 12.38
N PHE A 25 5.83 0.74 11.21
CA PHE A 25 4.37 0.83 11.08
C PHE A 25 3.65 -0.44 11.56
N ILE A 26 4.20 -1.63 11.27
CA ILE A 26 3.65 -2.90 11.73
C ILE A 26 3.71 -2.99 13.26
N LEU A 27 4.85 -2.63 13.88
CA LEU A 27 5.00 -2.63 15.33
C LEU A 27 4.04 -1.64 16.00
N VAL A 28 3.91 -0.43 15.45
CA VAL A 28 2.94 0.56 15.94
C VAL A 28 1.51 0.05 15.76
N GLY A 29 1.19 -0.52 14.60
CA GLY A 29 -0.14 -1.09 14.32
C GLY A 29 -0.49 -2.23 15.28
N ALA A 30 0.45 -3.15 15.52
CA ALA A 30 0.29 -4.24 16.47
C ALA A 30 0.07 -3.72 17.91
N ALA A 31 0.89 -2.79 18.36
CA ALA A 31 0.74 -2.17 19.68
C ALA A 31 -0.60 -1.43 19.84
N LEU A 32 -1.09 -0.78 18.79
CA LEU A 32 -2.40 -0.13 18.80
C LEU A 32 -3.55 -1.14 18.90
N ILE A 33 -3.48 -2.24 18.15
CA ILE A 33 -4.49 -3.32 18.18
C ILE A 33 -4.51 -3.98 19.56
N GLU A 34 -3.35 -4.23 20.15
CA GLU A 34 -3.21 -4.86 21.47
C GLU A 34 -3.70 -3.95 22.61
N SER A 35 -3.55 -2.62 22.44
CA SER A 35 -3.89 -1.65 23.48
C SER A 35 -5.31 -1.10 23.37
N PHE A 36 -5.92 -1.12 22.17
CA PHE A 36 -7.18 -0.43 21.91
C PHE A 36 -8.09 -1.22 20.97
N SER A 37 -9.14 -1.83 21.49
CA SER A 37 -10.16 -2.56 20.72
C SER A 37 -10.83 -1.70 19.64
N PHE A 38 -11.00 -0.39 19.87
CA PHE A 38 -11.64 0.51 18.90
C PHE A 38 -10.83 0.71 17.62
N ILE A 39 -9.54 0.36 17.60
CA ILE A 39 -8.68 0.55 16.42
C ILE A 39 -9.17 -0.25 15.23
N PHE A 40 -9.84 -1.38 15.46
CA PHE A 40 -10.45 -2.18 14.41
C PHE A 40 -11.58 -1.43 13.67
N TYR A 41 -12.35 -0.56 14.37
CA TYR A 41 -13.31 0.32 13.72
C TYR A 41 -12.61 1.34 12.81
N VAL A 42 -11.51 1.94 13.29
CA VAL A 42 -10.72 2.92 12.52
C VAL A 42 -10.13 2.26 11.29
N PHE A 43 -9.50 1.11 11.44
CA PHE A 43 -8.91 0.38 10.30
C PHE A 43 -9.99 -0.10 9.32
N GLY A 44 -11.11 -0.63 9.82
CA GLY A 44 -12.21 -1.05 8.98
C GLY A 44 -12.81 0.11 8.18
N ALA A 45 -13.09 1.24 8.83
CA ALA A 45 -13.60 2.44 8.16
C ALA A 45 -12.61 2.98 7.12
N PHE A 46 -11.32 2.99 7.46
CA PHE A 46 -10.25 3.40 6.55
C PHE A 46 -10.19 2.50 5.30
N LEU A 47 -10.25 1.17 5.48
CA LEU A 47 -10.26 0.23 4.35
C LEU A 47 -11.53 0.36 3.49
N LEU A 48 -12.68 0.64 4.08
CA LEU A 48 -13.91 0.91 3.32
C LEU A 48 -13.79 2.19 2.51
N TYR A 49 -13.19 3.24 3.08
CA TYR A 49 -12.90 4.49 2.37
C TYR A 49 -11.93 4.26 1.20
N THR A 50 -10.82 3.55 1.44
CA THR A 50 -9.84 3.23 0.38
C THR A 50 -10.43 2.33 -0.69
N ALA A 51 -11.26 1.35 -0.34
CA ALA A 51 -11.98 0.51 -1.30
C ALA A 51 -12.89 1.34 -2.21
N TRP A 52 -13.67 2.24 -1.64
CA TRP A 52 -14.51 3.17 -2.40
C TRP A 52 -13.67 4.04 -3.34
N HIS A 53 -12.61 4.64 -2.80
CA HIS A 53 -11.71 5.50 -3.55
C HIS A 53 -11.02 4.74 -4.69
N GLN A 54 -10.52 3.52 -4.45
CA GLN A 54 -9.91 2.65 -5.45
C GLN A 54 -10.87 2.25 -6.58
N ALA A 55 -12.15 1.99 -6.25
CA ALA A 55 -13.15 1.62 -7.24
C ALA A 55 -13.49 2.76 -8.20
N PHE A 56 -13.53 4.00 -7.69
CA PHE A 56 -14.04 5.17 -8.42
C PHE A 56 -12.96 6.16 -8.86
N ARG A 57 -11.71 5.97 -8.44
CA ARG A 57 -10.60 6.87 -8.77
C ARG A 57 -10.12 6.70 -10.20
N SER A 58 -9.83 7.82 -10.85
CA SER A 58 -9.12 7.87 -12.13
C SER A 58 -7.61 7.89 -11.91
N HIS A 59 -6.82 7.26 -12.78
CA HIS A 59 -5.36 7.04 -12.62
C HIS A 59 -4.48 8.31 -12.48
N GLY A 60 -5.05 9.51 -12.54
CA GLY A 60 -4.28 10.77 -12.49
C GLY A 60 -3.99 11.35 -11.10
N ASP A 61 -4.71 10.90 -10.07
CA ASP A 61 -4.70 11.61 -8.77
C ASP A 61 -3.49 11.23 -7.88
N GLU A 62 -2.86 10.07 -8.07
CA GLU A 62 -1.68 9.64 -7.29
C GLU A 62 -0.43 10.42 -7.69
N GLU A 63 -0.20 10.60 -8.99
CA GLU A 63 0.90 11.38 -9.52
C GLU A 63 0.84 12.85 -9.06
N GLU A 64 -0.36 13.40 -8.90
CA GLU A 64 -0.55 14.77 -8.44
C GLU A 64 -0.19 14.96 -6.96
N SER A 65 -0.48 13.99 -6.12
CA SER A 65 -0.15 14.02 -4.68
C SER A 65 1.36 13.93 -4.43
N GLU A 66 2.05 13.00 -5.10
CA GLU A 66 3.52 12.89 -5.03
C GLU A 66 4.21 14.16 -5.56
N SER A 67 3.69 14.73 -6.65
CA SER A 67 4.20 15.98 -7.22
C SER A 67 4.12 17.14 -6.24
N LYS A 68 3.04 17.26 -5.46
CA LYS A 68 2.87 18.33 -4.44
C LYS A 68 3.89 18.21 -3.30
N LEU A 69 4.15 16.98 -2.81
CA LEU A 69 5.15 16.75 -1.77
C LEU A 69 6.57 17.11 -2.26
N ILE A 70 6.92 16.69 -3.47
CA ILE A 70 8.22 16.98 -4.09
C ILE A 70 8.38 18.48 -4.33
N LEU A 71 7.34 19.18 -4.79
CA LEU A 71 7.35 20.62 -5.00
C LEU A 71 7.50 21.39 -3.68
N TRP A 72 6.83 20.95 -2.61
CA TRP A 72 6.96 21.52 -1.28
C TRP A 72 8.39 21.34 -0.74
N LEU A 73 8.97 20.13 -0.89
CA LEU A 73 10.33 19.85 -0.45
C LEU A 73 11.35 20.74 -1.18
N ARG A 74 11.24 20.88 -2.50
CA ARG A 74 12.11 21.76 -3.31
C ARG A 74 12.06 23.21 -2.91
N LYS A 75 10.91 23.70 -2.39
CA LYS A 75 10.78 25.06 -1.89
C LYS A 75 11.44 25.28 -0.53
N ARG A 76 11.62 24.19 0.26
CA ARG A 76 12.15 24.27 1.62
C ARG A 76 13.63 23.93 1.74
N VAL A 77 14.18 23.22 0.75
CA VAL A 77 15.52 22.68 0.81
C VAL A 77 16.31 23.11 -0.42
N GLU A 78 17.52 23.64 -0.19
CA GLU A 78 18.46 23.93 -1.29
C GLU A 78 19.02 22.62 -1.83
N VAL A 79 18.69 22.33 -3.08
CA VAL A 79 19.11 21.11 -3.78
C VAL A 79 20.09 21.47 -4.89
N SER A 80 21.20 20.75 -4.98
CA SER A 80 22.18 20.90 -6.07
C SER A 80 21.57 20.53 -7.42
N LYS A 81 22.18 21.02 -8.50
CA LYS A 81 21.76 20.67 -9.87
C LYS A 81 22.19 19.25 -10.26
N ASP A 82 23.31 18.78 -9.72
CA ASP A 82 23.94 17.52 -10.11
C ASP A 82 23.89 16.48 -8.99
N PHE A 83 23.89 15.20 -9.39
CA PHE A 83 24.00 14.06 -8.49
C PHE A 83 25.48 13.86 -8.09
N ASP A 84 25.75 13.66 -6.79
CA ASP A 84 27.06 13.26 -6.26
C ASP A 84 26.98 11.80 -5.77
N GLY A 85 26.95 10.86 -6.68
CA GLY A 85 26.74 9.45 -6.36
C GLY A 85 25.36 9.22 -5.73
N ALA A 86 25.32 8.30 -4.77
CA ALA A 86 24.14 8.04 -3.92
C ALA A 86 24.10 8.95 -2.67
N LYS A 87 25.01 9.93 -2.56
CA LYS A 87 25.07 10.81 -1.39
C LYS A 87 23.88 11.75 -1.34
N ILE A 88 23.31 11.91 -0.14
CA ILE A 88 22.19 12.83 0.11
C ILE A 88 22.67 14.29 0.22
N ARG A 89 23.96 14.52 0.56
CA ARG A 89 24.56 15.84 0.72
C ARG A 89 25.87 15.94 -0.04
N THR A 90 26.13 17.10 -0.63
CA THR A 90 27.39 17.42 -1.31
C THR A 90 27.90 18.79 -0.86
N LEU A 91 29.17 19.06 -1.11
CA LEU A 91 29.82 20.34 -0.85
C LEU A 91 29.87 21.16 -2.15
N VAL A 92 29.15 22.28 -2.18
CA VAL A 92 29.21 23.25 -3.27
C VAL A 92 29.64 24.61 -2.69
N ASN A 93 30.74 25.13 -3.17
CA ASN A 93 31.31 26.41 -2.70
C ASN A 93 31.52 26.47 -1.16
N GLY A 94 31.96 25.35 -0.55
CA GLY A 94 32.19 25.26 0.88
C GLY A 94 30.92 25.14 1.75
N ARG A 95 29.73 25.12 1.15
CA ARG A 95 28.45 24.89 1.84
C ARG A 95 27.93 23.48 1.59
N LYS A 96 27.42 22.83 2.65
CA LYS A 96 26.76 21.53 2.53
C LYS A 96 25.32 21.75 2.05
N ILE A 97 25.03 21.38 0.82
CA ILE A 97 23.69 21.41 0.24
C ILE A 97 23.21 19.99 -0.06
N PHE A 98 21.91 19.82 -0.20
CA PHE A 98 21.35 18.51 -0.53
C PHE A 98 21.49 18.20 -2.01
N THR A 99 21.62 16.92 -2.35
CA THR A 99 21.60 16.44 -3.73
C THR A 99 20.17 16.10 -4.17
N PRO A 100 19.89 15.96 -5.47
CA PRO A 100 18.63 15.45 -5.97
C PRO A 100 18.29 14.05 -5.44
N MET A 101 19.28 13.30 -4.91
CA MET A 101 19.10 12.00 -4.29
C MET A 101 18.17 12.05 -3.07
N LEU A 102 18.19 13.16 -2.29
CA LEU A 102 17.24 13.34 -1.19
C LEU A 102 15.80 13.29 -1.70
N ILE A 103 15.51 13.95 -2.82
CA ILE A 103 14.14 13.96 -3.39
C ILE A 103 13.73 12.55 -3.80
N VAL A 104 14.66 11.78 -4.37
CA VAL A 104 14.40 10.39 -4.77
C VAL A 104 14.08 9.52 -3.55
N PHE A 105 14.86 9.63 -2.47
CA PHE A 105 14.60 8.85 -1.26
C PHE A 105 13.31 9.26 -0.56
N VAL A 106 13.00 10.56 -0.52
CA VAL A 106 11.71 11.03 0.03
C VAL A 106 10.54 10.55 -0.82
N ALA A 107 10.65 10.55 -2.14
CA ALA A 107 9.62 10.01 -3.01
C ALA A 107 9.40 8.50 -2.76
N ILE A 108 10.48 7.71 -2.73
CA ILE A 108 10.40 6.27 -2.43
C ILE A 108 9.76 6.03 -1.06
N ALA A 109 10.21 6.77 -0.03
CA ALA A 109 9.65 6.64 1.32
C ALA A 109 8.17 7.04 1.37
N ALA A 110 7.77 8.11 0.70
CA ALA A 110 6.38 8.55 0.65
C ALA A 110 5.47 7.53 -0.04
N THR A 111 5.93 6.98 -1.17
CA THR A 111 5.20 5.93 -1.89
C THR A 111 5.07 4.68 -1.02
N ASP A 112 6.15 4.24 -0.33
CA ASP A 112 6.08 3.07 0.55
C ASP A 112 5.16 3.29 1.74
N VAL A 113 5.17 4.49 2.33
CA VAL A 113 4.24 4.87 3.40
C VAL A 113 2.78 4.83 2.91
N MET A 114 2.48 5.32 1.71
CA MET A 114 1.14 5.22 1.13
C MET A 114 0.69 3.76 1.01
N PHE A 115 1.54 2.89 0.47
CA PHE A 115 1.24 1.45 0.38
C PHE A 115 1.13 0.77 1.76
N ALA A 116 1.91 1.22 2.76
CA ALA A 116 1.83 0.69 4.11
C ALA A 116 0.48 1.03 4.77
N PHE A 117 -0.05 2.23 4.54
CA PHE A 117 -1.35 2.62 5.08
C PHE A 117 -2.50 1.72 4.63
N ASP A 118 -2.48 1.23 3.39
CA ASP A 118 -3.50 0.34 2.86
C ASP A 118 -3.25 -1.13 3.24
N SER A 119 -1.99 -1.58 3.11
CA SER A 119 -1.64 -2.99 3.26
C SER A 119 -1.61 -3.46 4.71
N ILE A 120 -1.15 -2.63 5.65
CA ILE A 120 -1.00 -3.04 7.04
C ILE A 120 -2.36 -3.30 7.70
N PRO A 121 -3.37 -2.39 7.65
CA PRO A 121 -4.71 -2.70 8.13
C PRO A 121 -5.34 -3.91 7.44
N ALA A 122 -5.10 -4.06 6.11
CA ALA A 122 -5.63 -5.20 5.36
C ALA A 122 -5.06 -6.54 5.85
N ILE A 123 -3.76 -6.62 6.14
CA ILE A 123 -3.13 -7.84 6.64
C ILE A 123 -3.57 -8.11 8.09
N PHE A 124 -3.68 -7.08 8.93
CA PHE A 124 -4.23 -7.24 10.29
C PHE A 124 -5.69 -7.70 10.29
N GLY A 125 -6.45 -7.39 9.25
CA GLY A 125 -7.79 -7.97 9.05
C GLY A 125 -7.79 -9.47 8.69
N ILE A 126 -6.63 -10.05 8.37
CA ILE A 126 -6.47 -11.47 8.08
C ILE A 126 -5.83 -12.20 9.27
N THR A 127 -4.78 -11.63 9.85
CA THR A 127 -4.03 -12.19 11.00
C THR A 127 -3.52 -11.07 11.89
N GLU A 128 -3.58 -11.27 13.20
CA GLU A 128 -3.08 -10.32 14.20
C GLU A 128 -1.63 -10.62 14.61
N ASP A 129 -1.03 -11.72 14.13
CA ASP A 129 0.36 -12.07 14.43
C ASP A 129 1.34 -11.11 13.73
N PRO A 130 2.08 -10.24 14.48
CA PRO A 130 2.98 -9.25 13.91
C PRO A 130 4.13 -9.88 13.10
N PHE A 131 4.56 -11.10 13.44
CA PHE A 131 5.62 -11.80 12.72
C PHE A 131 5.14 -12.24 11.32
N ILE A 132 3.91 -12.76 11.23
CA ILE A 132 3.31 -13.13 9.94
C ILE A 132 3.10 -11.88 9.09
N VAL A 133 2.59 -10.79 9.69
CA VAL A 133 2.39 -9.51 9.01
C VAL A 133 3.72 -8.96 8.47
N PHE A 134 4.78 -8.98 9.28
CA PHE A 134 6.10 -8.51 8.87
C PHE A 134 6.69 -9.35 7.74
N THR A 135 6.71 -10.68 7.90
CA THR A 135 7.26 -11.61 6.90
C THR A 135 6.51 -11.52 5.57
N ALA A 136 5.18 -11.46 5.58
CA ALA A 136 4.38 -11.28 4.37
C ALA A 136 4.76 -9.98 3.63
N ASN A 137 4.96 -8.87 4.35
CA ASN A 137 5.39 -7.60 3.76
C ASN A 137 6.81 -7.66 3.20
N VAL A 138 7.76 -8.32 3.90
CA VAL A 138 9.12 -8.53 3.39
C VAL A 138 9.09 -9.31 2.07
N PHE A 139 8.35 -10.43 2.02
CA PHE A 139 8.22 -11.22 0.79
C PHE A 139 7.52 -10.44 -0.33
N ALA A 140 6.52 -9.62 -0.02
CA ALA A 140 5.86 -8.75 -1.00
C ALA A 140 6.83 -7.75 -1.60
N LEU A 141 7.65 -7.07 -0.79
CA LEU A 141 8.66 -6.11 -1.27
C LEU A 141 9.74 -6.79 -2.13
N MET A 142 10.21 -7.97 -1.71
CA MET A 142 11.17 -8.74 -2.52
C MET A 142 10.55 -9.22 -3.83
N GLY A 143 9.28 -9.60 -3.80
CA GLY A 143 8.52 -10.07 -4.96
C GLY A 143 8.19 -8.95 -5.97
N LEU A 144 7.94 -7.73 -5.51
CA LEU A 144 7.59 -6.60 -6.38
C LEU A 144 8.64 -6.35 -7.47
N ARG A 145 9.93 -6.48 -7.16
CA ARG A 145 11.00 -6.32 -8.14
C ARG A 145 10.93 -7.36 -9.27
N GLN A 146 10.63 -8.61 -8.92
CA GLN A 146 10.52 -9.70 -9.89
C GLN A 146 9.23 -9.58 -10.71
N LEU A 147 8.14 -9.20 -10.03
CA LEU A 147 6.84 -8.97 -10.66
C LEU A 147 6.86 -7.82 -11.66
N TYR A 148 7.63 -6.76 -11.41
CA TYR A 148 7.75 -5.63 -12.32
C TYR A 148 8.24 -6.06 -13.72
N PHE A 149 9.23 -6.95 -13.78
CA PHE A 149 9.74 -7.47 -15.05
C PHE A 149 8.78 -8.45 -15.74
N LEU A 150 8.01 -9.22 -14.95
CA LEU A 150 7.05 -10.19 -15.46
C LEU A 150 5.72 -9.52 -15.91
N LEU A 151 5.31 -8.49 -15.19
CA LEU A 151 3.99 -7.87 -15.34
C LEU A 151 4.00 -6.59 -16.18
N GLY A 152 5.17 -6.06 -16.55
CA GLY A 152 5.28 -4.76 -17.24
C GLY A 152 4.50 -4.62 -18.57
N GLY A 153 4.06 -5.74 -19.16
CA GLY A 153 3.12 -5.73 -20.30
C GLY A 153 1.77 -6.37 -19.99
N LEU A 154 1.63 -6.99 -18.82
CA LEU A 154 0.41 -7.69 -18.40
C LEU A 154 -0.49 -6.78 -17.56
N LEU A 155 0.08 -5.90 -16.74
CA LEU A 155 -0.69 -4.96 -15.92
C LEU A 155 -1.56 -4.03 -16.74
N ASP A 156 -1.06 -3.56 -17.88
CA ASP A 156 -1.83 -2.72 -18.83
C ASP A 156 -3.06 -3.44 -19.39
N ARG A 157 -3.05 -4.78 -19.36
CA ARG A 157 -4.16 -5.62 -19.83
C ARG A 157 -5.15 -6.01 -18.73
N LEU A 158 -4.81 -5.75 -17.44
CA LEU A 158 -5.62 -6.15 -16.28
C LEU A 158 -6.54 -5.03 -15.80
N GLU A 159 -7.37 -4.49 -16.70
CA GLU A 159 -8.28 -3.35 -16.46
C GLU A 159 -9.24 -3.57 -15.27
N TYR A 160 -9.69 -4.82 -15.04
CA TYR A 160 -10.64 -5.15 -13.97
C TYR A 160 -9.97 -5.49 -12.63
N LEU A 161 -8.64 -5.59 -12.58
CA LEU A 161 -7.93 -5.94 -11.34
C LEU A 161 -8.16 -4.91 -10.23
N LYS A 162 -8.27 -3.62 -10.58
CA LYS A 162 -8.57 -2.55 -9.62
C LYS A 162 -9.89 -2.78 -8.88
N TYR A 163 -10.91 -3.30 -9.55
CA TYR A 163 -12.20 -3.61 -8.92
C TYR A 163 -12.12 -4.84 -8.03
N GLY A 164 -11.30 -5.84 -8.40
CA GLY A 164 -11.01 -6.99 -7.55
C GLY A 164 -10.31 -6.57 -6.24
N ILE A 165 -9.30 -5.71 -6.33
CA ILE A 165 -8.59 -5.16 -5.16
C ILE A 165 -9.56 -4.33 -4.30
N ALA A 166 -10.35 -3.44 -4.90
CA ALA A 166 -11.34 -2.65 -4.17
C ALA A 166 -12.36 -3.53 -3.43
N PHE A 167 -12.82 -4.61 -4.06
CA PHE A 167 -13.71 -5.57 -3.42
C PHE A 167 -13.06 -6.28 -2.24
N ILE A 168 -11.79 -6.70 -2.37
CA ILE A 168 -11.02 -7.33 -1.28
C ILE A 168 -10.89 -6.36 -0.10
N LEU A 169 -10.51 -5.10 -0.36
CA LEU A 169 -10.40 -4.07 0.69
C LEU A 169 -11.73 -3.81 1.38
N ALA A 170 -12.83 -3.74 0.62
CA ALA A 170 -14.17 -3.59 1.18
C ALA A 170 -14.55 -4.78 2.06
N PHE A 171 -14.32 -6.01 1.59
CA PHE A 171 -14.59 -7.23 2.34
C PHE A 171 -13.79 -7.28 3.66
N ILE A 172 -12.50 -6.98 3.62
CA ILE A 172 -11.65 -6.95 4.81
C ILE A 172 -12.08 -5.81 5.74
N GLY A 173 -12.44 -4.64 5.20
CA GLY A 173 -12.96 -3.53 5.98
C GLY A 173 -14.24 -3.90 6.73
N VAL A 174 -15.20 -4.57 6.08
CA VAL A 174 -16.42 -5.09 6.73
C VAL A 174 -16.05 -6.12 7.80
N LYS A 175 -15.14 -7.04 7.52
CA LYS A 175 -14.66 -8.02 8.50
C LYS A 175 -14.08 -7.36 9.74
N LEU A 176 -13.22 -6.33 9.59
CA LEU A 176 -12.64 -5.60 10.72
C LEU A 176 -13.71 -4.88 11.54
N VAL A 177 -14.70 -4.25 10.89
CA VAL A 177 -15.82 -3.62 11.59
C VAL A 177 -16.64 -4.67 12.36
N ALA A 178 -16.93 -5.82 11.75
CA ALA A 178 -17.64 -6.91 12.42
C ALA A 178 -16.84 -7.44 13.63
N HIS A 179 -15.51 -7.62 13.47
CA HIS A 179 -14.65 -8.01 14.58
C HIS A 179 -14.64 -6.94 15.69
N ALA A 180 -14.55 -5.65 15.33
CA ALA A 180 -14.64 -4.55 16.28
C ALA A 180 -15.95 -4.53 17.07
N MET A 181 -17.05 -4.96 16.44
CA MET A 181 -18.35 -5.10 17.12
C MET A 181 -18.35 -6.24 18.15
N HIS A 182 -17.65 -7.34 17.84
CA HIS A 182 -17.49 -8.45 18.78
C HIS A 182 -16.66 -8.10 20.02
N VAL A 183 -15.54 -7.35 19.82
CA VAL A 183 -14.65 -6.93 20.92
C VAL A 183 -14.96 -5.52 21.42
N ASN A 184 -16.22 -5.07 21.25
CA ASN A 184 -16.60 -3.69 21.56
C ASN A 184 -16.48 -3.39 23.07
N GLU A 185 -15.79 -2.29 23.38
CA GLU A 185 -15.65 -1.72 24.72
C GLU A 185 -16.07 -0.24 24.75
N LEU A 186 -16.55 0.31 23.62
CA LEU A 186 -16.90 1.71 23.51
C LEU A 186 -18.24 2.02 24.17
N PRO A 187 -18.28 2.87 25.21
CA PRO A 187 -19.51 3.12 25.97
C PRO A 187 -20.66 3.71 25.14
N PHE A 188 -20.36 4.38 24.05
CA PHE A 188 -21.33 5.01 23.14
C PHE A 188 -21.85 4.06 22.06
N ILE A 189 -21.24 2.87 21.92
CA ILE A 189 -21.71 1.81 21.03
C ILE A 189 -22.23 0.67 21.91
N ASN A 190 -23.52 0.39 21.87
CA ASN A 190 -24.19 -0.66 22.66
C ASN A 190 -23.85 -0.63 24.16
N GLY A 191 -23.56 0.56 24.72
CA GLY A 191 -23.19 0.69 26.14
C GLY A 191 -21.84 0.09 26.53
N GLY A 192 -20.99 -0.28 25.56
CA GLY A 192 -19.72 -0.98 25.79
C GLY A 192 -19.87 -2.52 25.84
N GLU A 193 -21.07 -3.03 25.58
CA GLU A 193 -21.30 -4.49 25.52
C GLU A 193 -20.95 -5.05 24.12
N HIS A 194 -20.55 -6.31 24.10
CA HIS A 194 -20.29 -7.06 22.88
C HIS A 194 -21.54 -7.18 22.02
N ILE A 195 -21.38 -7.13 20.70
CA ILE A 195 -22.47 -7.24 19.74
C ILE A 195 -22.44 -8.64 19.12
N GLU A 196 -23.21 -9.58 19.73
CA GLU A 196 -23.19 -11.00 19.40
C GLU A 196 -23.70 -11.34 17.97
N TRP A 197 -24.55 -10.51 17.38
CA TRP A 197 -25.09 -10.78 16.04
C TRP A 197 -24.11 -10.52 14.91
N ALA A 198 -22.98 -9.83 15.17
CA ALA A 198 -21.98 -9.57 14.16
C ALA A 198 -21.28 -10.89 13.76
N PRO A 199 -21.12 -11.18 12.46
CA PRO A 199 -20.55 -12.44 12.01
C PRO A 199 -19.03 -12.48 12.25
N GLU A 200 -18.53 -13.51 12.91
CA GLU A 200 -17.11 -13.82 12.90
C GLU A 200 -16.74 -14.55 11.61
N ILE A 201 -15.90 -13.90 10.80
CA ILE A 201 -15.44 -14.45 9.53
C ILE A 201 -14.06 -15.11 9.73
N PRO A 202 -13.98 -16.45 9.66
CA PRO A 202 -12.71 -17.15 9.86
C PRO A 202 -11.70 -16.81 8.74
N THR A 203 -10.42 -16.90 9.06
CA THR A 203 -9.32 -16.59 8.14
C THR A 203 -9.36 -17.42 6.85
N THR A 204 -9.79 -18.67 6.94
CA THR A 204 -9.95 -19.57 5.78
C THR A 204 -10.95 -19.04 4.76
N VAL A 205 -12.09 -18.51 5.22
CA VAL A 205 -13.10 -17.87 4.36
C VAL A 205 -12.53 -16.60 3.74
N SER A 206 -11.81 -15.80 4.52
CA SER A 206 -11.15 -14.58 4.02
C SER A 206 -10.17 -14.91 2.89
N LEU A 207 -9.32 -15.91 3.07
CA LEU A 207 -8.37 -16.36 2.04
C LEU A 207 -9.09 -16.88 0.78
N ALA A 208 -10.16 -17.63 0.94
CA ALA A 208 -10.96 -18.13 -0.19
C ALA A 208 -11.58 -16.96 -0.99
N VAL A 209 -12.14 -15.97 -0.31
CA VAL A 209 -12.72 -14.78 -0.94
C VAL A 209 -11.64 -13.98 -1.70
N ILE A 210 -10.46 -13.79 -1.11
CA ILE A 210 -9.34 -13.08 -1.74
C ILE A 210 -8.90 -13.78 -3.01
N VAL A 211 -8.65 -15.10 -2.95
CA VAL A 211 -8.21 -15.89 -4.10
C VAL A 211 -9.29 -15.88 -5.20
N ALA A 212 -10.56 -16.07 -4.84
CA ALA A 212 -11.67 -16.03 -5.78
C ALA A 212 -11.79 -14.65 -6.46
N SER A 213 -11.67 -13.55 -5.71
CA SER A 213 -11.74 -12.19 -6.24
C SER A 213 -10.62 -11.90 -7.24
N ILE A 214 -9.39 -12.32 -6.93
CA ILE A 214 -8.25 -12.17 -7.85
C ILE A 214 -8.47 -13.01 -9.10
N ALA A 215 -8.89 -14.27 -8.96
CA ALA A 215 -9.12 -15.16 -10.10
C ALA A 215 -10.22 -14.63 -11.03
N VAL A 216 -11.33 -14.15 -10.46
CA VAL A 216 -12.46 -13.60 -11.23
C VAL A 216 -12.05 -12.29 -11.93
N SER A 217 -11.40 -11.36 -11.23
CA SER A 217 -10.99 -10.07 -11.83
C SER A 217 -9.91 -10.25 -12.90
N ALA A 218 -8.95 -11.14 -12.70
CA ALA A 218 -7.95 -11.48 -13.70
C ALA A 218 -8.58 -12.17 -14.90
N GLY A 219 -9.47 -13.14 -14.68
CA GLY A 219 -10.21 -13.81 -15.75
C GLY A 219 -11.05 -12.85 -16.58
N ALA A 220 -11.81 -11.97 -15.93
CA ALA A 220 -12.59 -10.93 -16.60
C ALA A 220 -11.72 -10.00 -17.45
N SER A 221 -10.55 -9.59 -16.93
CA SER A 221 -9.59 -8.74 -17.66
C SER A 221 -9.07 -9.44 -18.93
N VAL A 222 -8.66 -10.70 -18.83
CA VAL A 222 -8.15 -11.48 -19.97
C VAL A 222 -9.23 -11.67 -21.04
N ILE A 223 -10.46 -11.97 -20.63
CA ILE A 223 -11.59 -12.14 -21.56
C ILE A 223 -11.89 -10.81 -22.27
N SER A 224 -11.96 -9.69 -21.54
CA SER A 224 -12.18 -8.37 -22.11
C SER A 224 -11.09 -7.98 -23.12
N ALA A 225 -9.83 -8.20 -22.77
CA ALA A 225 -8.70 -7.93 -23.67
C ALA A 225 -8.83 -8.71 -25.00
N ARG A 226 -9.18 -10.00 -24.94
CA ARG A 226 -9.41 -10.82 -26.16
C ARG A 226 -10.58 -10.35 -27.00
N ILE A 227 -11.65 -9.86 -26.40
CA ILE A 227 -12.81 -9.31 -27.13
C ILE A 227 -12.43 -8.02 -27.84
N LYS A 228 -11.70 -7.10 -27.15
CA LYS A 228 -11.21 -5.85 -27.74
C LYS A 228 -10.27 -6.10 -28.95
N GLU A 229 -9.33 -7.05 -28.81
CA GLU A 229 -8.45 -7.45 -29.95
C GLU A 229 -9.22 -7.96 -31.15
N LYS A 230 -10.27 -8.77 -30.96
CA LYS A 230 -11.12 -9.28 -32.05
C LYS A 230 -11.97 -8.18 -32.70
N GLN A 231 -12.35 -7.15 -31.96
CA GLN A 231 -13.10 -6.00 -32.49
C GLN A 231 -12.22 -5.04 -33.28
N SER A 232 -10.96 -4.87 -32.91
CA SER A 232 -9.99 -4.02 -33.62
C SER A 232 -9.42 -4.68 -34.88
N ALA A 233 -9.59 -6.00 -35.05
CA ALA A 233 -9.15 -6.76 -36.20
C ALA A 233 -10.25 -6.90 -37.32
N LYS A 234 -11.44 -6.33 -37.11
CA LYS A 234 -12.53 -6.22 -38.05
C LYS A 234 -12.67 -4.79 -38.55
#